data_c268f05f5ff2c9cdf60982edd586a605
#
_entry.id   c268f05f5ff2c9cdf60982edd586a605
#
_cell.length_a   1.000
_cell.length_b   1.000
_cell.length_c   1.000
_cell.angle_alpha   90.00
_cell.angle_beta   90.00
_cell.angle_gamma   90.00
#
_symmetry.space_group_name_H-M   'P 1'
#
loop_
_entity.id
_entity.type
_entity.pdbx_description
1 polymer ?
#
loop_
_entity_poly.entity_id
_entity_poly.type
_entity_poly.pdbx_seq_one_letter_code
_entity_poly.pdbx_strand_id
1 'polypeptide(L)'
;EITERLVGSEMCIRDRSAVITLGATRSAIDDVRHVQNTSSGATGWSLAGHLYKHGHDVTCVAGLTTSAAPEWLPLVLTCPTPDSMLKECLAIANDGIDAWIHAAAVLDYVVEAPAEGKLASQQGTLNLALVESPKHIMELQKACKDAVRIGFKLESGVKQADLIHRAYAQIQKAGMSAVIANRLEDMSDRSKPRGYLVDRHGAHFVLADTEALNTAIQTLIERSGEM
;
A
#
# COMPACT_ATOMS: atom_id res chain seq x y z
N GLU A 1 -14.06 -10.71 47.71
CA GLU A 1 -12.64 -11.13 47.57
C GLU A 1 -12.31 -11.88 46.26
N ILE A 2 -13.01 -11.57 45.14
CA ILE A 2 -12.71 -12.12 43.81
C ILE A 2 -12.52 -11.03 42.74
N THR A 3 -12.45 -9.77 43.13
CA THR A 3 -12.46 -8.65 42.17
C THR A 3 -11.09 -7.98 41.97
N GLU A 4 -10.04 -8.47 42.62
CA GLU A 4 -8.69 -7.84 42.54
C GLU A 4 -7.61 -8.63 41.79
N ARG A 5 -7.97 -9.61 40.96
CA ARG A 5 -6.99 -10.45 40.28
C ARG A 5 -7.06 -10.42 38.74
N LEU A 6 -7.77 -9.46 38.16
CA LEU A 6 -7.83 -9.26 36.71
C LEU A 6 -7.33 -7.87 36.23
N VAL A 7 -6.60 -7.18 37.10
CA VAL A 7 -5.89 -5.95 36.74
C VAL A 7 -4.39 -6.20 36.93
N GLY A 8 -3.77 -6.73 35.94
CA GLY A 8 -2.30 -6.87 35.94
C GLY A 8 -1.82 -8.04 35.14
N SER A 9 -1.67 -7.89 33.87
CA SER A 9 -0.59 -8.43 33.06
C SER A 9 -0.88 -8.73 31.59
N GLU A 10 -1.94 -8.21 31.00
CA GLU A 10 -2.07 -8.23 29.54
C GLU A 10 -2.57 -6.89 28.98
N MET A 11 -2.01 -5.81 29.42
CA MET A 11 -1.89 -4.65 28.57
C MET A 11 -0.70 -4.93 27.65
N CYS A 12 -0.81 -5.95 26.84
CA CYS A 12 0.02 -6.12 25.65
C CYS A 12 -0.24 -4.89 24.78
N ILE A 13 0.70 -3.99 24.83
CA ILE A 13 0.88 -2.85 23.94
C ILE A 13 0.87 -3.39 22.51
N ARG A 14 -0.33 -3.54 21.94
CA ARG A 14 -0.55 -3.89 20.53
C ARG A 14 -1.07 -2.72 19.72
N ASP A 15 -1.24 -1.57 20.35
CA ASP A 15 -1.83 -0.37 19.75
C ASP A 15 -0.78 0.38 18.92
N ARG A 16 -0.31 -0.27 17.84
CA ARG A 16 0.52 0.39 16.83
C ARG A 16 -0.38 1.11 15.87
N SER A 17 -0.02 2.35 15.56
CA SER A 17 -0.64 3.12 14.49
C SER A 17 -0.10 2.69 13.14
N ALA A 18 -1.00 2.31 12.23
CA ALA A 18 -0.65 1.86 10.88
C ALA A 18 -1.40 2.65 9.81
N VAL A 19 -0.68 3.20 8.85
CA VAL A 19 -1.27 3.80 7.65
C VAL A 19 -1.12 2.86 6.46
N ILE A 20 -2.21 2.59 5.78
CA ILE A 20 -2.25 1.72 4.60
C ILE A 20 -2.71 2.53 3.40
N THR A 21 -1.83 2.76 2.42
CA THR A 21 -2.29 3.24 1.12
C THR A 21 -2.78 2.07 0.28
N LEU A 22 -3.92 2.20 -0.40
CA LEU A 22 -4.52 1.10 -1.16
C LEU A 22 -5.34 1.59 -2.36
N GLY A 23 -5.76 0.66 -3.22
CA GLY A 23 -6.53 0.97 -4.43
C GLY A 23 -5.68 1.54 -5.55
N ALA A 24 -6.32 2.12 -6.55
CA ALA A 24 -5.69 2.72 -7.73
C ALA A 24 -5.79 4.23 -7.71
N THR A 25 -4.79 4.93 -8.24
CA THR A 25 -4.94 6.35 -8.56
C THR A 25 -5.27 6.54 -10.03
N ARG A 26 -5.85 7.69 -10.37
CA ARG A 26 -6.18 8.10 -11.73
C ARG A 26 -5.64 9.48 -12.06
N SER A 27 -5.47 9.73 -13.36
CA SER A 27 -5.15 11.05 -13.92
C SER A 27 -6.19 11.40 -14.98
N ALA A 28 -6.79 12.58 -14.91
CA ALA A 28 -7.79 13.02 -15.87
C ALA A 28 -7.18 13.21 -17.27
N ILE A 29 -7.90 12.80 -18.29
CA ILE A 29 -7.68 13.19 -19.69
C ILE A 29 -8.53 14.44 -19.99
N ASP A 30 -9.78 14.40 -19.55
CA ASP A 30 -10.77 15.46 -19.61
C ASP A 30 -11.77 15.30 -18.45
N ASP A 31 -12.85 16.06 -18.40
CA ASP A 31 -13.85 16.00 -17.31
C ASP A 31 -14.54 14.64 -17.17
N VAL A 32 -14.47 13.76 -18.17
CA VAL A 32 -15.17 12.47 -18.19
C VAL A 32 -14.26 11.26 -18.36
N ARG A 33 -13.02 11.42 -18.85
CA ARG A 33 -12.09 10.31 -19.14
C ARG A 33 -10.83 10.42 -18.30
N HIS A 34 -10.25 9.28 -17.96
CA HIS A 34 -9.01 9.24 -17.17
C HIS A 34 -8.15 8.03 -17.55
N VAL A 35 -6.86 8.14 -17.26
CA VAL A 35 -5.92 7.02 -17.20
C VAL A 35 -5.89 6.53 -15.76
N GLN A 36 -5.86 5.22 -15.54
CA GLN A 36 -5.91 4.62 -14.23
C GLN A 36 -5.13 3.30 -14.19
N ASN A 37 -4.48 3.02 -13.07
CA ASN A 37 -3.95 1.69 -12.80
C ASN A 37 -5.07 0.69 -12.47
N THR A 38 -4.84 -0.58 -12.80
CA THR A 38 -5.77 -1.66 -12.45
C THR A 38 -5.46 -2.16 -11.04
N SER A 39 -6.29 -1.81 -10.05
CA SER A 39 -6.21 -2.33 -8.69
C SER A 39 -7.61 -2.39 -8.08
N SER A 40 -7.94 -3.52 -7.45
CA SER A 40 -9.22 -3.67 -6.73
C SER A 40 -9.19 -3.10 -5.30
N GLY A 41 -8.01 -2.88 -4.74
CA GLY A 41 -7.83 -2.53 -3.34
C GLY A 41 -7.97 -3.71 -2.36
N ALA A 42 -8.32 -4.91 -2.84
CA ALA A 42 -8.67 -6.06 -2.00
C ALA A 42 -7.57 -6.45 -0.99
N THR A 43 -6.29 -6.42 -1.39
CA THR A 43 -5.18 -6.72 -0.49
C THR A 43 -5.09 -5.70 0.65
N GLY A 44 -5.22 -4.41 0.34
CA GLY A 44 -5.20 -3.36 1.34
C GLY A 44 -6.36 -3.46 2.32
N TRP A 45 -7.59 -3.71 1.83
CA TRP A 45 -8.76 -3.91 2.69
C TRP A 45 -8.63 -5.15 3.59
N SER A 46 -8.12 -6.27 3.04
CA SER A 46 -7.87 -7.48 3.83
C SER A 46 -6.87 -7.22 4.96
N LEU A 47 -5.76 -6.54 4.65
CA LEU A 47 -4.74 -6.20 5.63
C LEU A 47 -5.26 -5.21 6.68
N ALA A 48 -5.99 -4.17 6.27
CA ALA A 48 -6.59 -3.21 7.18
C ALA A 48 -7.52 -3.92 8.18
N GLY A 49 -8.37 -4.83 7.67
CA GLY A 49 -9.23 -5.63 8.49
C GLY A 49 -8.50 -6.57 9.45
N HIS A 50 -7.42 -7.15 8.99
CA HIS A 50 -6.58 -8.03 9.81
C HIS A 50 -5.94 -7.23 10.97
N LEU A 51 -5.24 -6.13 10.68
CA LEU A 51 -4.59 -5.31 11.69
C LEU A 51 -5.58 -4.73 12.70
N TYR A 52 -6.70 -4.20 12.23
CA TYR A 52 -7.74 -3.65 13.12
C TYR A 52 -8.29 -4.71 14.09
N LYS A 53 -8.59 -5.92 13.61
CA LYS A 53 -9.05 -7.03 14.47
C LYS A 53 -8.01 -7.48 15.50
N HIS A 54 -6.73 -7.19 15.26
CA HIS A 54 -5.64 -7.50 16.19
C HIS A 54 -5.25 -6.31 17.08
N GLY A 55 -6.10 -5.26 17.14
CA GLY A 55 -5.98 -4.17 18.08
C GLY A 55 -5.07 -3.02 17.65
N HIS A 56 -4.67 -2.98 16.35
CA HIS A 56 -3.92 -1.84 15.81
C HIS A 56 -4.85 -0.68 15.44
N ASP A 57 -4.36 0.55 15.59
CA ASP A 57 -5.01 1.73 15.07
C ASP A 57 -4.71 1.86 13.56
N VAL A 58 -5.74 1.80 12.72
CA VAL A 58 -5.58 1.69 11.27
C VAL A 58 -6.22 2.87 10.55
N THR A 59 -5.41 3.61 9.82
CA THR A 59 -5.85 4.64 8.87
C THR A 59 -5.64 4.14 7.43
N CYS A 60 -6.69 4.19 6.63
CA CYS A 60 -6.63 3.85 5.20
C CYS A 60 -6.64 5.12 4.35
N VAL A 61 -5.63 5.29 3.49
CA VAL A 61 -5.59 6.30 2.43
C VAL A 61 -5.90 5.58 1.12
N ALA A 62 -7.16 5.64 0.71
CA ALA A 62 -7.71 4.84 -0.38
C ALA A 62 -7.80 5.62 -1.68
N GLY A 63 -7.22 5.11 -2.74
CA GLY A 63 -7.55 5.49 -4.11
C GLY A 63 -8.89 4.87 -4.54
N LEU A 64 -9.06 4.63 -5.82
CA LEU A 64 -10.23 3.97 -6.36
C LEU A 64 -10.15 2.46 -6.10
N THR A 65 -11.23 1.89 -5.60
CA THR A 65 -11.36 0.46 -5.33
C THR A 65 -12.64 -0.09 -5.95
N THR A 66 -12.65 -1.37 -6.33
CA THR A 66 -13.85 -2.06 -6.80
C THR A 66 -14.64 -2.67 -5.65
N SER A 67 -14.02 -2.87 -4.50
CA SER A 67 -14.67 -3.31 -3.27
C SER A 67 -14.95 -2.10 -2.38
N ALA A 68 -16.11 -2.06 -1.75
CA ALA A 68 -16.42 -1.04 -0.76
C ALA A 68 -15.48 -1.16 0.45
N ALA A 69 -15.19 -0.04 1.08
CA ALA A 69 -14.51 -0.04 2.37
C ALA A 69 -15.37 -0.79 3.39
N PRO A 70 -14.77 -1.62 4.26
CA PRO A 70 -15.50 -2.20 5.37
C PRO A 70 -16.08 -1.10 6.27
N GLU A 71 -17.39 -1.13 6.53
CA GLU A 71 -18.11 -0.10 7.32
C GLU A 71 -17.58 0.07 8.75
N TRP A 72 -16.95 -0.97 9.27
CA TRP A 72 -16.39 -0.99 10.63
C TRP A 72 -14.95 -0.44 10.73
N LEU A 73 -14.31 -0.07 9.62
CA LEU A 73 -13.01 0.61 9.66
C LEU A 73 -13.20 2.08 10.07
N PRO A 74 -12.51 2.55 11.13
CA PRO A 74 -12.80 3.84 11.75
C PRO A 74 -12.41 5.04 10.87
N LEU A 75 -11.34 4.92 10.06
CA LEU A 75 -10.84 6.03 9.27
C LEU A 75 -10.42 5.60 7.86
N VAL A 76 -11.16 6.08 6.87
CA VAL A 76 -10.87 5.91 5.45
C VAL A 76 -10.90 7.26 4.74
N LEU A 77 -9.75 7.68 4.23
CA LEU A 77 -9.57 8.91 3.44
C LEU A 77 -9.55 8.57 1.96
N THR A 78 -10.47 9.14 1.18
CA THR A 78 -10.56 8.87 -0.26
C THR A 78 -9.69 9.84 -1.07
N CYS A 79 -8.66 9.34 -1.72
CA CYS A 79 -7.66 10.09 -2.45
C CYS A 79 -7.47 9.52 -3.87
N PRO A 80 -8.30 9.92 -4.86
CA PRO A 80 -8.35 9.27 -6.17
C PRO A 80 -7.17 9.62 -7.10
N THR A 81 -6.37 10.63 -6.80
CA THR A 81 -5.23 11.05 -7.63
C THR A 81 -3.91 10.86 -6.90
N PRO A 82 -2.76 10.73 -7.62
CA PRO A 82 -1.46 10.69 -6.97
C PRO A 82 -1.23 11.88 -6.02
N ASP A 83 -1.52 13.10 -6.47
CA ASP A 83 -1.28 14.32 -5.69
C ASP A 83 -2.14 14.35 -4.42
N SER A 84 -3.44 14.03 -4.52
CA SER A 84 -4.31 13.99 -3.33
C SER A 84 -3.85 12.95 -2.32
N MET A 85 -3.43 11.76 -2.79
CA MET A 85 -2.93 10.70 -1.93
C MET A 85 -1.61 11.10 -1.25
N LEU A 86 -0.66 11.67 -1.99
CA LEU A 86 0.61 12.12 -1.42
C LEU A 86 0.40 13.21 -0.37
N LYS A 87 -0.45 14.19 -0.67
CA LYS A 87 -0.77 15.30 0.24
C LYS A 87 -1.32 14.79 1.58
N GLU A 88 -2.29 13.88 1.55
CA GLU A 88 -2.85 13.28 2.76
C GLU A 88 -1.81 12.43 3.51
N CYS A 89 -1.02 11.63 2.82
CA CYS A 89 0.05 10.86 3.46
C CYS A 89 1.08 11.77 4.15
N LEU A 90 1.47 12.88 3.54
CA LEU A 90 2.41 13.83 4.15
C LEU A 90 1.79 14.55 5.35
N ALA A 91 0.49 14.84 5.34
CA ALA A 91 -0.21 15.43 6.49
C ALA A 91 -0.21 14.46 7.67
N ILE A 92 -0.56 13.20 7.46
CA ILE A 92 -0.60 12.15 8.50
C ILE A 92 0.81 11.82 9.03
N ALA A 93 1.84 11.91 8.18
CA ALA A 93 3.20 11.54 8.57
C ALA A 93 3.78 12.36 9.74
N ASN A 94 3.18 13.51 10.04
CA ASN A 94 3.57 14.35 11.18
C ASN A 94 3.06 13.80 12.54
N ASP A 95 2.15 12.83 12.53
CA ASP A 95 1.49 12.31 13.74
C ASP A 95 2.23 11.15 14.41
N GLY A 96 3.44 10.83 13.95
CA GLY A 96 4.29 9.81 14.61
C GLY A 96 3.81 8.37 14.38
N ILE A 97 3.43 8.03 13.17
CA ILE A 97 2.92 6.71 12.77
C ILE A 97 3.98 5.61 12.89
N ASP A 98 3.64 4.48 13.52
CA ASP A 98 4.54 3.34 13.72
C ASP A 98 4.79 2.54 12.45
N ALA A 99 3.80 2.40 11.57
CA ALA A 99 3.91 1.60 10.34
C ALA A 99 3.27 2.24 9.12
N TRP A 100 3.95 2.15 7.99
CA TRP A 100 3.48 2.61 6.68
C TRP A 100 3.48 1.48 5.67
N ILE A 101 2.30 1.13 5.16
CA ILE A 101 2.12 0.06 4.18
C ILE A 101 1.70 0.68 2.85
N HIS A 102 2.61 0.66 1.88
CA HIS A 102 2.44 1.25 0.56
C HIS A 102 1.88 0.21 -0.42
N ALA A 103 0.56 -0.07 -0.32
CA ALA A 103 -0.13 -1.07 -1.15
C ALA A 103 -0.98 -0.45 -2.27
N ALA A 104 -1.03 0.87 -2.40
CA ALA A 104 -1.70 1.54 -3.50
C ALA A 104 -0.98 1.34 -4.84
N ALA A 105 -1.73 1.18 -5.91
CA ALA A 105 -1.25 1.24 -7.28
C ALA A 105 -1.25 2.70 -7.76
N VAL A 106 -0.21 3.43 -7.38
CA VAL A 106 -0.03 4.84 -7.75
C VAL A 106 0.48 4.94 -9.18
N LEU A 107 -0.08 5.86 -9.97
CA LEU A 107 0.40 6.14 -11.33
C LEU A 107 1.83 6.69 -11.29
N ASP A 108 2.74 6.06 -12.03
CA ASP A 108 4.10 6.56 -12.28
C ASP A 108 4.10 7.70 -13.32
N TYR A 109 3.05 7.78 -14.16
CA TYR A 109 2.85 8.80 -15.19
C TYR A 109 1.44 9.36 -15.11
N VAL A 110 1.33 10.68 -15.22
CA VAL A 110 0.07 11.44 -15.24
C VAL A 110 -0.05 12.24 -16.53
N VAL A 111 -1.27 12.57 -16.93
CA VAL A 111 -1.51 13.42 -18.10
C VAL A 111 -0.96 14.82 -17.82
N GLU A 112 -0.08 15.32 -18.73
CA GLU A 112 0.61 16.60 -18.54
C GLU A 112 -0.35 17.79 -18.51
N ALA A 113 -1.32 17.80 -19.42
CA ALA A 113 -2.30 18.88 -19.56
C ALA A 113 -3.68 18.28 -19.80
N PRO A 114 -4.47 17.99 -18.75
CA PRO A 114 -5.85 17.59 -18.90
C PRO A 114 -6.67 18.66 -19.61
N ALA A 115 -7.52 18.26 -20.53
CA ALA A 115 -8.40 19.19 -21.24
C ALA A 115 -9.54 19.66 -20.33
N GLU A 116 -9.87 20.95 -20.38
CA GLU A 116 -11.08 21.49 -19.78
C GLU A 116 -12.31 21.07 -20.61
N GLY A 117 -13.38 20.68 -19.95
CA GLY A 117 -14.57 20.16 -20.58
C GLY A 117 -14.38 18.76 -21.17
N LYS A 118 -15.37 18.29 -21.90
CA LYS A 118 -15.34 17.00 -22.59
C LYS A 118 -14.77 17.16 -24.01
N LEU A 119 -13.69 16.44 -24.31
CA LEU A 119 -13.17 16.38 -25.68
C LEU A 119 -14.21 15.80 -26.63
N ALA A 120 -14.38 16.45 -27.79
CA ALA A 120 -15.31 16.00 -28.84
C ALA A 120 -14.91 14.60 -29.36
N SER A 121 -15.92 13.82 -29.75
CA SER A 121 -15.75 12.52 -30.40
C SER A 121 -15.43 12.69 -31.87
N GLN A 122 -14.89 11.64 -32.54
CA GLN A 122 -14.67 11.54 -33.98
C GLN A 122 -13.65 12.57 -34.56
N GLN A 123 -12.64 12.94 -33.72
CA GLN A 123 -11.53 13.81 -34.15
C GLN A 123 -10.28 13.04 -34.60
N GLY A 124 -10.42 11.75 -34.94
CA GLY A 124 -9.28 10.90 -35.31
C GLY A 124 -8.49 10.41 -34.10
N THR A 125 -7.16 10.40 -34.21
CA THR A 125 -6.25 9.92 -33.18
C THR A 125 -6.09 10.94 -32.06
N LEU A 126 -6.27 10.50 -30.80
CA LEU A 126 -5.96 11.29 -29.61
C LEU A 126 -4.55 10.92 -29.11
N ASN A 127 -3.64 11.87 -29.11
CA ASN A 127 -2.31 11.71 -28.51
C ASN A 127 -2.30 12.34 -27.12
N LEU A 128 -1.80 11.59 -26.13
CA LEU A 128 -1.66 12.05 -24.75
C LEU A 128 -0.19 12.18 -24.41
N ALA A 129 0.24 13.37 -23.97
CA ALA A 129 1.52 13.55 -23.32
C ALA A 129 1.40 13.12 -21.85
N LEU A 130 2.30 12.25 -21.40
CA LEU A 130 2.37 11.77 -20.03
C LEU A 130 3.70 12.20 -19.42
N VAL A 131 3.66 12.75 -18.22
CA VAL A 131 4.83 13.17 -17.44
C VAL A 131 4.97 12.31 -16.18
N GLU A 132 6.20 12.17 -15.67
CA GLU A 132 6.47 11.41 -14.44
C GLU A 132 5.76 12.02 -13.23
N SER A 133 5.12 11.15 -12.45
CA SER A 133 4.53 11.50 -11.15
C SER A 133 5.56 11.29 -10.03
N PRO A 134 5.55 12.10 -8.95
CA PRO A 134 6.39 11.86 -7.79
C PRO A 134 6.18 10.46 -7.21
N LYS A 135 7.27 9.76 -6.89
CA LYS A 135 7.18 8.43 -6.28
C LYS A 135 6.92 8.56 -4.78
N HIS A 136 5.72 8.26 -4.34
CA HIS A 136 5.27 8.38 -2.94
C HIS A 136 6.21 7.70 -1.95
N ILE A 137 6.72 6.51 -2.27
CA ILE A 137 7.68 5.80 -1.42
C ILE A 137 9.00 6.55 -1.21
N MET A 138 9.36 7.43 -2.15
CA MET A 138 10.56 8.28 -2.04
C MET A 138 10.23 9.58 -1.30
N GLU A 139 9.10 10.22 -1.64
CA GLU A 139 8.66 11.48 -1.01
C GLU A 139 8.41 11.31 0.50
N LEU A 140 7.86 10.17 0.91
CA LEU A 140 7.57 9.83 2.30
C LEU A 140 8.80 9.31 3.06
N GLN A 141 9.96 9.10 2.42
CA GLN A 141 11.12 8.49 3.07
C GLN A 141 11.60 9.26 4.29
N LYS A 142 11.67 10.57 4.22
CA LYS A 142 12.13 11.41 5.32
C LYS A 142 11.09 11.55 6.42
N ALA A 143 9.82 11.74 6.04
CA ALA A 143 8.72 11.93 6.99
C ALA A 143 8.41 10.66 7.80
N CYS A 144 8.64 9.49 7.21
CA CYS A 144 8.35 8.19 7.83
C CYS A 144 9.63 7.39 8.18
N LYS A 145 10.75 8.07 8.42
CA LYS A 145 12.07 7.40 8.61
C LYS A 145 12.14 6.47 9.81
N ASP A 146 11.38 6.77 10.87
CA ASP A 146 11.37 6.02 12.13
C ASP A 146 10.28 4.94 12.16
N ALA A 147 9.43 4.88 11.13
CA ALA A 147 8.36 3.91 11.00
C ALA A 147 8.82 2.62 10.32
N VAL A 148 8.10 1.52 10.57
CA VAL A 148 8.19 0.31 9.74
C VAL A 148 7.58 0.60 8.38
N ARG A 149 8.38 0.60 7.33
CA ARG A 149 7.93 0.91 5.98
C ARG A 149 7.90 -0.34 5.12
N ILE A 150 6.70 -0.73 4.68
CA ILE A 150 6.49 -1.93 3.87
C ILE A 150 5.96 -1.52 2.50
N GLY A 151 6.69 -1.90 1.45
CA GLY A 151 6.30 -1.64 0.07
C GLY A 151 5.68 -2.86 -0.60
N PHE A 152 5.04 -2.64 -1.73
CA PHE A 152 4.61 -3.69 -2.65
C PHE A 152 5.33 -3.56 -3.99
N LYS A 153 5.70 -4.68 -4.58
CA LYS A 153 6.33 -4.77 -5.89
C LYS A 153 5.59 -5.80 -6.74
N LEU A 154 4.76 -5.31 -7.65
CA LEU A 154 4.08 -6.14 -8.66
C LEU A 154 4.87 -6.09 -9.96
N GLU A 155 5.18 -7.27 -10.50
CA GLU A 155 5.82 -7.42 -11.80
C GLU A 155 5.03 -8.40 -12.68
N SER A 156 5.25 -8.34 -13.98
CA SER A 156 4.65 -9.25 -14.96
C SER A 156 5.70 -9.77 -15.92
N GLY A 157 5.60 -11.06 -16.28
CA GLY A 157 6.51 -11.69 -17.24
C GLY A 157 7.96 -11.88 -16.75
N VAL A 158 8.20 -11.83 -15.44
CA VAL A 158 9.55 -11.98 -14.86
C VAL A 158 9.72 -13.30 -14.12
N LYS A 159 10.97 -13.79 -14.04
CA LYS A 159 11.31 -14.93 -13.18
C LYS A 159 11.28 -14.52 -11.71
N GLN A 160 11.07 -15.50 -10.84
CA GLN A 160 11.07 -15.27 -9.38
C GLN A 160 12.38 -14.60 -8.91
N ALA A 161 13.52 -15.03 -9.37
CA ALA A 161 14.81 -14.45 -8.98
C ALA A 161 14.91 -12.96 -9.33
N ASP A 162 14.44 -12.57 -10.52
CA ASP A 162 14.42 -11.17 -10.96
C ASP A 162 13.42 -10.33 -10.13
N LEU A 163 12.26 -10.91 -9.79
CA LEU A 163 11.28 -10.28 -8.91
C LEU A 163 11.88 -9.97 -7.53
N ILE A 164 12.52 -10.96 -6.89
CA ILE A 164 13.18 -10.81 -5.59
C ILE A 164 14.30 -9.75 -5.67
N HIS A 165 15.13 -9.79 -6.72
CA HIS A 165 16.18 -8.81 -6.93
C HIS A 165 15.62 -7.38 -7.05
N ARG A 166 14.55 -7.18 -7.83
CA ARG A 166 13.88 -5.87 -7.99
C ARG A 166 13.22 -5.38 -6.69
N ALA A 167 12.64 -6.28 -5.90
CA ALA A 167 12.10 -5.96 -4.58
C ALA A 167 13.19 -5.51 -3.61
N TYR A 168 14.32 -6.21 -3.59
CA TYR A 168 15.48 -5.82 -2.78
C TYR A 168 16.06 -4.47 -3.22
N ALA A 169 16.18 -4.23 -4.52
CA ALA A 169 16.61 -2.92 -5.03
C ALA A 169 15.67 -1.78 -4.59
N GLN A 170 14.35 -2.02 -4.54
CA GLN A 170 13.39 -1.05 -4.01
C GLN A 170 13.61 -0.78 -2.51
N ILE A 171 13.90 -1.81 -1.71
CA ILE A 171 14.23 -1.68 -0.29
C ILE A 171 15.42 -0.73 -0.11
N GLN A 172 16.51 -0.99 -0.82
CA GLN A 172 17.73 -0.20 -0.73
C GLN A 172 17.52 1.25 -1.18
N LYS A 173 16.81 1.46 -2.29
CA LYS A 173 16.56 2.79 -2.86
C LYS A 173 15.63 3.65 -2.00
N ALA A 174 14.56 3.06 -1.48
CA ALA A 174 13.48 3.78 -0.78
C ALA A 174 13.57 3.68 0.75
N GLY A 175 14.56 2.98 1.31
CA GLY A 175 14.70 2.79 2.76
C GLY A 175 13.53 2.03 3.37
N MET A 176 13.08 0.96 2.72
CA MET A 176 11.99 0.13 3.24
C MET A 176 12.48 -0.88 4.24
N SER A 177 11.64 -1.25 5.20
CA SER A 177 11.89 -2.37 6.13
C SER A 177 11.72 -3.72 5.44
N ALA A 178 10.72 -3.81 4.54
CA ALA A 178 10.45 -4.98 3.72
C ALA A 178 9.66 -4.61 2.46
N VAL A 179 9.63 -5.52 1.49
CA VAL A 179 8.78 -5.43 0.29
C VAL A 179 8.04 -6.75 0.07
N ILE A 180 6.75 -6.66 -0.17
CA ILE A 180 5.94 -7.79 -0.64
C ILE A 180 6.04 -7.82 -2.18
N ALA A 181 6.69 -8.85 -2.70
CA ALA A 181 6.93 -9.02 -4.12
C ALA A 181 5.96 -10.06 -4.70
N ASN A 182 5.24 -9.72 -5.76
CA ASN A 182 4.30 -10.62 -6.41
C ASN A 182 4.29 -10.45 -7.94
N ARG A 183 3.89 -11.52 -8.63
CA ARG A 183 3.71 -11.51 -10.08
C ARG A 183 2.23 -11.43 -10.42
N LEU A 184 1.91 -10.68 -11.45
CA LEU A 184 0.53 -10.49 -11.90
C LEU A 184 -0.13 -11.82 -12.28
N GLU A 185 0.61 -12.68 -12.99
CA GLU A 185 0.17 -14.00 -13.44
C GLU A 185 -0.15 -14.97 -12.30
N ASP A 186 0.50 -14.83 -11.14
CA ASP A 186 0.28 -15.70 -9.99
C ASP A 186 -0.95 -15.26 -9.16
N MET A 187 -1.40 -14.01 -9.31
CA MET A 187 -2.46 -13.45 -8.46
C MET A 187 -3.83 -14.12 -8.64
N SER A 188 -4.10 -14.68 -9.82
CA SER A 188 -5.35 -15.40 -10.13
C SER A 188 -5.24 -16.91 -9.95
N ASP A 189 -4.04 -17.45 -9.79
CA ASP A 189 -3.78 -18.89 -9.65
C ASP A 189 -3.63 -19.27 -8.18
N ARG A 190 -4.67 -19.92 -7.62
CA ARG A 190 -4.67 -20.38 -6.22
C ARG A 190 -3.64 -21.46 -5.90
N SER A 191 -3.02 -22.10 -6.89
CA SER A 191 -1.93 -23.06 -6.69
C SER A 191 -0.57 -22.38 -6.48
N LYS A 192 -0.49 -21.09 -6.74
CA LYS A 192 0.72 -20.28 -6.60
C LYS A 192 0.71 -19.49 -5.28
N PRO A 193 1.89 -19.19 -4.73
CA PRO A 193 1.98 -18.35 -3.56
C PRO A 193 1.42 -16.95 -3.85
N ARG A 194 0.85 -16.32 -2.83
CA ARG A 194 0.36 -14.95 -2.91
C ARG A 194 1.47 -13.95 -3.20
N GLY A 195 2.71 -14.27 -2.80
CA GLY A 195 3.89 -13.47 -3.06
C GLY A 195 5.08 -13.90 -2.20
N TYR A 196 6.05 -13.04 -2.12
CA TYR A 196 7.27 -13.22 -1.34
C TYR A 196 7.52 -11.99 -0.48
N LEU A 197 7.75 -12.17 0.80
CA LEU A 197 8.27 -11.11 1.66
C LEU A 197 9.79 -11.06 1.48
N VAL A 198 10.32 -9.93 1.07
CA VAL A 198 11.77 -9.67 0.96
C VAL A 198 12.13 -8.68 2.07
N ASP A 199 13.12 -9.02 2.88
CA ASP A 199 13.58 -8.18 3.99
C ASP A 199 14.78 -7.28 3.61
N ARG A 200 15.17 -6.41 4.53
CA ARG A 200 16.31 -5.49 4.34
C ARG A 200 17.67 -6.17 4.19
N HIS A 201 17.79 -7.45 4.52
CA HIS A 201 19.00 -8.27 4.39
C HIS A 201 19.02 -9.09 3.09
N GLY A 202 17.95 -9.01 2.28
CA GLY A 202 17.80 -9.77 1.04
C GLY A 202 17.29 -11.20 1.24
N ALA A 203 17.00 -11.61 2.48
CA ALA A 203 16.31 -12.88 2.70
C ALA A 203 14.86 -12.77 2.21
N HIS A 204 14.31 -13.89 1.71
CA HIS A 204 12.93 -13.89 1.24
C HIS A 204 12.17 -15.12 1.73
N PHE A 205 10.87 -14.91 1.99
CA PHE A 205 9.96 -15.91 2.56
C PHE A 205 8.72 -16.01 1.68
N VAL A 206 8.28 -17.24 1.44
CA VAL A 206 7.07 -17.52 0.65
C VAL A 206 5.83 -17.17 1.47
N LEU A 207 4.93 -16.37 0.89
CA LEU A 207 3.61 -16.09 1.44
C LEU A 207 2.59 -16.93 0.68
N ALA A 208 2.15 -18.01 1.30
CA ALA A 208 1.31 -19.01 0.63
C ALA A 208 -0.03 -18.42 0.17
N ASP A 209 -0.64 -17.60 1.01
CA ASP A 209 -1.96 -17.02 0.79
C ASP A 209 -2.08 -15.61 1.41
N THR A 210 -3.28 -15.06 1.40
CA THR A 210 -3.55 -13.72 1.94
C THR A 210 -3.40 -13.68 3.47
N GLU A 211 -3.73 -14.75 4.17
CA GLU A 211 -3.59 -14.83 5.63
C GLU A 211 -2.11 -14.82 6.02
N ALA A 212 -1.27 -15.61 5.35
CA ALA A 212 0.17 -15.61 5.54
C ALA A 212 0.79 -14.23 5.27
N LEU A 213 0.30 -13.51 4.25
CA LEU A 213 0.72 -12.15 3.93
C LEU A 213 0.36 -11.18 5.07
N ASN A 214 -0.87 -11.21 5.53
CA ASN A 214 -1.35 -10.31 6.60
C ASN A 214 -0.59 -10.56 7.91
N THR A 215 -0.42 -11.82 8.30
CA THR A 215 0.31 -12.22 9.50
C THR A 215 1.78 -11.84 9.44
N ALA A 216 2.43 -11.98 8.28
CA ALA A 216 3.82 -11.58 8.11
C ALA A 216 4.00 -10.07 8.28
N ILE A 217 3.10 -9.26 7.73
CA ILE A 217 3.11 -7.80 7.89
C ILE A 217 2.87 -7.41 9.36
N GLN A 218 1.87 -7.99 10.01
CA GLN A 218 1.60 -7.78 11.44
C GLN A 218 2.85 -8.09 12.29
N THR A 219 3.48 -9.22 12.06
CA THR A 219 4.70 -9.62 12.79
C THR A 219 5.84 -8.61 12.63
N LEU A 220 6.01 -8.02 11.44
CA LEU A 220 7.01 -6.97 11.22
C LEU A 220 6.70 -5.69 12.02
N ILE A 221 5.43 -5.31 12.10
CA ILE A 221 4.98 -4.12 12.84
C ILE A 221 5.20 -4.31 14.34
N GLU A 222 4.83 -5.47 14.88
CA GLU A 222 4.93 -5.78 16.30
C GLU A 222 6.39 -5.86 16.79
N ARG A 223 7.27 -6.52 16.02
CA ARG A 223 8.69 -6.68 16.38
C ARG A 223 9.52 -5.41 16.36
N SER A 224 9.08 -4.39 15.63
CA SER A 224 9.82 -3.11 15.55
C SER A 224 9.87 -2.34 16.86
N GLY A 225 9.01 -2.63 17.81
CA GLY A 225 8.99 -2.03 19.13
C GLY A 225 9.87 -2.72 20.16
N GLU A 226 10.51 -3.85 19.80
CA GLU A 226 11.38 -4.62 20.68
C GLU A 226 12.88 -4.35 20.44
N MET A 227 13.22 -3.49 19.48
CA MET A 227 14.58 -3.05 19.17
C MET A 227 14.80 -1.61 19.66
#